data_fc1053b26303bb8b2397834b148a43ea
#
_entry.id   fc1053b26303bb8b2397834b148a43ea
#
_cell.length_a   1.000
_cell.length_b   1.000
_cell.length_c   1.000
_cell.angle_alpha   90.00
_cell.angle_beta   90.00
_cell.angle_gamma   90.00
#
_symmetry.space_group_name_H-M   'P 1'
#
loop_
_entity.id
_entity.type
_entity.pdbx_description
1 polymer ?
#
loop_
_entity_poly.entity_id
_entity_poly.type
_entity_poly.pdbx_seq_one_letter_code
_entity_poly.pdbx_strand_id
1 'polypeptide(L)'
;MNISEDIVTKVFSEIDFEEILDYLIQEIKAKNYLITRVSNIDNIHDRDVLKSPSSIKFKYYKIVEFCNLESCSRLISSDLLAGVFMPVKFIIYQPLDKNNIFISFLSPISFARLFNSKEMM
;
A
#
# COMPACT_ATOMS: atom_id res chain seq x y z
N MET A 1 4.77 5.82 -16.26
CA MET A 1 5.16 5.88 -14.83
C MET A 1 6.62 5.49 -14.66
N ASN A 2 7.36 6.26 -13.90
CA ASN A 2 8.75 5.92 -13.58
C ASN A 2 8.78 5.42 -12.13
N ILE A 3 9.06 4.12 -11.95
CA ILE A 3 9.01 3.49 -10.62
C ILE A 3 9.93 4.17 -9.61
N SER A 4 11.13 4.57 -10.03
CA SER A 4 12.09 5.19 -9.12
C SER A 4 11.68 6.60 -8.67
N GLU A 5 10.88 7.29 -9.45
CA GLU A 5 10.42 8.65 -9.15
C GLU A 5 9.01 8.68 -8.54
N ASP A 6 8.16 7.76 -8.96
CA ASP A 6 6.74 7.78 -8.61
C ASP A 6 6.40 6.93 -7.40
N ILE A 7 7.25 5.98 -7.06
CA ILE A 7 7.05 5.12 -5.88
C ILE A 7 7.95 5.60 -4.75
N VAL A 8 7.34 5.93 -3.63
CA VAL A 8 8.06 6.33 -2.41
C VAL A 8 8.22 5.11 -1.53
N THR A 9 9.44 4.85 -1.06
CA THR A 9 9.75 3.71 -0.20
C THR A 9 10.43 4.19 1.07
N LYS A 10 9.94 3.73 2.22
CA LYS A 10 10.53 3.95 3.53
C LYS A 10 11.04 2.61 4.06
N VAL A 11 12.19 2.63 4.74
CA VAL A 11 12.82 1.42 5.27
C VAL A 11 12.92 1.53 6.79
N PHE A 12 12.55 0.45 7.47
CA PHE A 12 12.63 0.36 8.93
C PHE A 12 13.48 -0.84 9.30
N SER A 13 14.38 -0.66 10.28
CA SER A 13 15.29 -1.70 10.74
C SER A 13 15.11 -1.95 12.22
N GLU A 14 15.35 -3.20 12.65
CA GLU A 14 15.36 -3.59 14.06
C GLU A 14 14.00 -3.39 14.78
N ILE A 15 12.90 -3.44 14.04
CA ILE A 15 11.55 -3.34 14.57
C ILE A 15 10.75 -4.53 14.09
N ASP A 16 9.89 -5.06 14.95
CA ASP A 16 9.00 -6.16 14.60
C ASP A 16 7.98 -5.75 13.52
N PHE A 17 7.71 -6.66 12.59
CA PHE A 17 6.79 -6.40 11.48
C PHE A 17 5.40 -6.00 11.96
N GLU A 18 4.86 -6.71 12.96
CA GLU A 18 3.52 -6.40 13.48
C GLU A 18 3.46 -5.03 14.14
N GLU A 19 4.53 -4.59 14.79
CA GLU A 19 4.58 -3.25 15.38
C GLU A 19 4.53 -2.16 14.31
N ILE A 20 5.26 -2.34 13.22
CA ILE A 20 5.26 -1.39 12.11
C ILE A 20 3.89 -1.38 11.42
N LEU A 21 3.29 -2.54 11.23
CA LEU A 21 1.96 -2.63 10.63
C LEU A 21 0.92 -1.91 11.47
N ASP A 22 0.93 -2.14 12.79
CA ASP A 22 0.00 -1.47 13.70
C ASP A 22 0.21 0.03 13.70
N TYR A 23 1.46 0.46 13.71
CA TYR A 23 1.79 1.89 13.64
C TYR A 23 1.24 2.52 12.36
N LEU A 24 1.45 1.89 11.22
CA LEU A 24 0.94 2.37 9.93
C LEU A 24 -0.57 2.51 9.95
N ILE A 25 -1.27 1.47 10.43
CA ILE A 25 -2.73 1.48 10.49
C ILE A 25 -3.23 2.60 11.40
N GLN A 26 -2.61 2.78 12.57
CA GLN A 26 -3.02 3.84 13.50
C GLN A 26 -2.78 5.23 12.92
N GLU A 27 -1.68 5.43 12.20
CA GLU A 27 -1.40 6.71 11.54
C GLU A 27 -2.42 7.02 10.45
N ILE A 28 -2.81 6.02 9.67
CA ILE A 28 -3.84 6.18 8.64
C ILE A 28 -5.16 6.59 9.28
N LYS A 29 -5.56 5.92 10.34
CA LYS A 29 -6.80 6.23 11.06
C LYS A 29 -6.76 7.61 11.71
N ALA A 30 -5.61 8.00 12.27
CA ALA A 30 -5.44 9.29 12.92
C ALA A 30 -5.62 10.46 11.95
N LYS A 31 -5.42 10.22 10.67
CA LYS A 31 -5.61 11.23 9.61
C LYS A 31 -7.00 11.17 8.98
N ASN A 32 -7.93 10.49 9.63
CA ASN A 32 -9.34 10.37 9.22
C ASN A 32 -9.53 9.59 7.92
N TYR A 33 -8.64 8.64 7.63
CA TYR A 33 -8.84 7.71 6.55
C TYR A 33 -9.51 6.44 7.05
N LEU A 34 -10.35 5.87 6.22
CA LEU A 34 -10.99 4.59 6.50
C LEU A 34 -10.14 3.47 5.91
N ILE A 35 -9.78 2.49 6.73
CA ILE A 35 -9.14 1.27 6.23
C ILE A 35 -10.23 0.42 5.59
N THR A 36 -10.13 0.20 4.29
CA THR A 36 -11.13 -0.57 3.56
C THR A 36 -10.78 -2.05 3.47
N ARG A 37 -9.49 -2.37 3.45
CA ARG A 37 -9.05 -3.75 3.35
C ARG A 37 -7.58 -3.88 3.75
N VAL A 38 -7.25 -5.02 4.38
CA VAL A 38 -5.86 -5.44 4.57
C VAL A 38 -5.74 -6.82 3.92
N SER A 39 -4.97 -6.90 2.86
CA SER A 39 -4.74 -8.17 2.14
C SER A 39 -3.45 -8.80 2.62
N ASN A 40 -3.53 -10.04 3.08
CA ASN A 40 -2.41 -10.79 3.62
C ASN A 40 -1.85 -11.70 2.53
N ILE A 41 -0.97 -11.16 1.70
CA ILE A 41 -0.36 -11.94 0.61
C ILE A 41 0.57 -13.01 1.17
N ASP A 42 1.13 -12.76 2.37
CA ASP A 42 2.00 -13.72 3.04
C ASP A 42 1.27 -15.03 3.41
N ASN A 43 -0.05 -15.06 3.43
CA ASN A 43 -0.81 -16.30 3.63
C ASN A 43 -0.60 -17.33 2.52
N ILE A 44 -0.01 -16.90 1.40
CA ILE A 44 0.29 -17.80 0.29
C ILE A 44 1.26 -18.92 0.71
N HIS A 45 2.05 -18.71 1.78
CA HIS A 45 2.95 -19.70 2.32
C HIS A 45 2.20 -20.93 2.85
N ASP A 46 0.93 -20.76 3.23
CA ASP A 46 0.12 -21.81 3.82
C ASP A 46 -0.73 -22.55 2.77
N ARG A 47 -0.60 -22.18 1.49
CA ARG A 47 -1.40 -22.76 0.42
C ARG A 47 -0.65 -23.86 -0.31
N ASP A 48 -1.31 -25.00 -0.51
CA ASP A 48 -0.76 -26.14 -1.25
C ASP A 48 -0.56 -25.86 -2.74
N VAL A 49 -1.08 -24.74 -3.23
CA VAL A 49 -0.95 -24.38 -4.66
C VAL A 49 0.48 -24.07 -5.06
N LEU A 50 1.34 -23.75 -4.10
CA LEU A 50 2.75 -23.44 -4.37
C LEU A 50 3.59 -24.69 -4.12
N LYS A 51 3.98 -25.36 -5.21
CA LYS A 51 4.79 -26.57 -5.13
C LYS A 51 6.27 -26.27 -4.93
N SER A 52 6.69 -25.00 -5.04
CA SER A 52 8.08 -24.59 -4.90
C SER A 52 8.19 -23.37 -3.98
N PRO A 53 8.49 -23.59 -2.69
CA PRO A 53 8.68 -22.48 -1.75
C PRO A 53 9.81 -21.53 -2.15
N SER A 54 10.77 -21.99 -2.95
CA SER A 54 11.90 -21.19 -3.39
C SER A 54 11.50 -20.04 -4.32
N SER A 55 10.28 -20.06 -4.89
CA SER A 55 9.78 -18.98 -5.72
C SER A 55 9.31 -17.77 -4.90
N ILE A 56 9.07 -17.96 -3.61
CA ILE A 56 8.58 -16.89 -2.72
C ILE A 56 9.77 -16.12 -2.16
N LYS A 57 9.76 -14.78 -2.33
CA LYS A 57 10.89 -13.93 -1.97
C LYS A 57 10.62 -13.00 -0.78
N PHE A 58 9.53 -13.23 -0.06
CA PHE A 58 9.17 -12.42 1.10
C PHE A 58 8.79 -13.29 2.29
N LYS A 59 9.05 -12.77 3.50
CA LYS A 59 8.59 -13.37 4.75
C LYS A 59 7.20 -12.87 5.10
N TYR A 60 6.99 -11.58 4.95
CA TYR A 60 5.70 -10.93 5.17
C TYR A 60 5.40 -10.02 3.99
N TYR A 61 4.14 -9.95 3.58
CA TYR A 61 3.69 -9.04 2.54
C TYR A 61 2.21 -8.72 2.75
N LYS A 62 1.91 -7.45 2.99
CA LYS A 62 0.54 -7.01 3.18
C LYS A 62 0.26 -5.78 2.35
N ILE A 63 -0.98 -5.67 1.88
CA ILE A 63 -1.47 -4.51 1.14
C ILE A 63 -2.55 -3.87 2.00
N VAL A 64 -2.33 -2.64 2.41
CA VAL A 64 -3.28 -1.87 3.22
C VAL A 64 -3.99 -0.87 2.32
N GLU A 65 -5.30 -1.07 2.11
CA GLU A 65 -6.12 -0.19 1.30
C GLU A 65 -6.91 0.75 2.19
N PHE A 66 -6.96 2.02 1.82
CA PHE A 66 -7.63 3.03 2.61
C PHE A 66 -8.15 4.15 1.73
N CYS A 67 -9.13 4.90 2.24
CA CYS A 67 -9.62 6.07 1.53
C CYS A 67 -10.27 7.06 2.49
N ASN A 68 -10.30 8.32 2.07
CA ASN A 68 -11.16 9.34 2.66
C ASN A 68 -12.37 9.44 1.75
N LEU A 69 -13.55 9.04 2.26
CA LEU A 69 -14.75 8.94 1.43
C LEU A 69 -15.15 10.27 0.79
N GLU A 70 -14.97 11.37 1.51
CA GLU A 70 -15.29 12.69 0.97
C GLU A 70 -14.36 13.06 -0.20
N SER A 71 -13.07 12.89 -0.01
CA SER A 71 -12.09 13.19 -1.07
C SER A 71 -12.26 12.25 -2.27
N CYS A 72 -12.50 10.98 -2.01
CA CYS A 72 -12.73 10.00 -3.08
C CYS A 72 -13.98 10.33 -3.89
N SER A 73 -15.05 10.74 -3.22
CA SER A 73 -16.30 11.12 -3.89
C SER A 73 -16.09 12.32 -4.81
N ARG A 74 -15.35 13.33 -4.34
CA ARG A 74 -15.07 14.51 -5.15
C ARG A 74 -14.23 14.17 -6.37
N LEU A 75 -13.23 13.31 -6.19
CA LEU A 75 -12.36 12.89 -7.28
C LEU A 75 -13.16 12.11 -8.32
N ILE A 76 -13.94 11.14 -7.90
CA ILE A 76 -14.76 10.32 -8.80
C ILE A 76 -15.77 11.19 -9.53
N SER A 77 -16.32 12.20 -8.87
CA SER A 77 -17.26 13.13 -9.50
C SER A 77 -16.59 13.97 -10.58
N SER A 78 -15.31 14.29 -10.43
CA SER A 78 -14.57 15.04 -11.46
C SER A 78 -14.10 14.15 -12.62
N ASP A 79 -13.88 12.87 -12.37
CA ASP A 79 -13.50 11.89 -13.39
C ASP A 79 -13.99 10.51 -12.96
N LEU A 80 -15.06 10.04 -13.59
CA LEU A 80 -15.67 8.77 -13.22
C LEU A 80 -14.74 7.57 -13.37
N LEU A 81 -13.73 7.67 -14.21
CA LEU A 81 -12.76 6.60 -14.40
C LEU A 81 -11.74 6.52 -13.25
N ALA A 82 -11.66 7.55 -12.42
CA ALA A 82 -10.71 7.57 -11.31
C ALA A 82 -10.91 6.41 -10.33
N GLY A 83 -12.13 5.86 -10.26
CA GLY A 83 -12.42 4.71 -9.41
C GLY A 83 -11.58 3.49 -9.70
N VAL A 84 -11.03 3.38 -10.91
CA VAL A 84 -10.15 2.27 -11.29
C VAL A 84 -8.90 2.23 -10.38
N PHE A 85 -8.46 3.39 -9.91
CA PHE A 85 -7.27 3.51 -9.08
C PHE A 85 -7.58 3.60 -7.59
N MET A 86 -8.85 3.48 -7.22
CA MET A 86 -9.28 3.54 -5.83
C MET A 86 -9.53 2.12 -5.30
N PRO A 87 -9.33 1.86 -4.00
CA PRO A 87 -8.79 2.77 -3.00
C PRO A 87 -7.27 2.94 -3.12
N VAL A 88 -6.74 3.98 -2.46
CA VAL A 88 -5.31 4.20 -2.34
C VAL A 88 -4.73 3.12 -1.43
N LYS A 89 -3.47 2.75 -1.63
CA LYS A 89 -2.88 1.66 -0.85
C LYS A 89 -1.42 1.92 -0.51
N PHE A 90 -1.01 1.34 0.63
CA PHE A 90 0.39 1.10 0.96
C PHE A 90 0.67 -0.38 0.84
N ILE A 91 1.88 -0.73 0.41
CA ILE A 91 2.38 -2.09 0.59
C ILE A 91 3.40 -2.08 1.73
N ILE A 92 3.39 -3.13 2.55
CA ILE A 92 4.35 -3.31 3.62
C ILE A 92 4.86 -4.73 3.54
N TYR A 93 6.19 -4.91 3.48
CA TYR A 93 6.76 -6.22 3.27
C TYR A 93 8.15 -6.35 3.87
N GLN A 94 8.53 -7.60 4.12
CA GLN A 94 9.85 -7.96 4.59
C GLN A 94 10.40 -9.08 3.70
N PRO A 95 11.50 -8.84 2.97
CA PRO A 95 12.14 -9.90 2.17
C PRO A 95 12.62 -11.05 3.05
N LEU A 96 12.74 -12.25 2.46
CA LEU A 96 13.15 -13.45 3.19
C LEU A 96 14.55 -13.34 3.82
N ASP A 97 15.46 -12.71 3.11
CA ASP A 97 16.85 -12.67 3.49
C ASP A 97 17.27 -11.37 4.19
N LYS A 98 16.29 -10.54 4.60
CA LYS A 98 16.57 -9.26 5.23
C LYS A 98 15.72 -9.07 6.49
N ASN A 99 16.28 -8.34 7.44
CA ASN A 99 15.56 -7.94 8.65
C ASN A 99 14.93 -6.55 8.51
N ASN A 100 14.99 -5.98 7.31
CA ASN A 100 14.41 -4.66 7.03
C ASN A 100 12.97 -4.79 6.56
N ILE A 101 12.15 -3.86 6.99
CA ILE A 101 10.75 -3.76 6.60
C ILE A 101 10.60 -2.55 5.69
N PHE A 102 9.94 -2.74 4.56
CA PHE A 102 9.75 -1.72 3.54
C PHE A 102 8.29 -1.33 3.47
N ILE A 103 8.02 -0.02 3.43
CA ILE A 103 6.69 0.51 3.18
C ILE A 103 6.79 1.34 1.90
N SER A 104 5.96 1.01 0.91
CA SER A 104 5.98 1.70 -0.38
C SER A 104 4.59 2.16 -0.77
N PHE A 105 4.52 3.29 -1.45
CA PHE A 105 3.26 3.84 -1.93
C PHE A 105 3.51 4.73 -3.14
N LEU A 106 2.47 4.92 -3.94
CA LEU A 106 2.52 5.82 -5.08
C LEU A 106 2.50 7.26 -4.58
N SER A 107 3.42 8.07 -5.09
CA SER A 107 3.47 9.49 -4.73
C SER A 107 2.12 10.17 -5.06
N PRO A 108 1.54 10.94 -4.14
CA PRO A 108 0.29 11.65 -4.41
C PRO A 108 0.37 12.58 -5.62
N ILE A 109 1.52 13.21 -5.84
CA ILE A 109 1.71 14.10 -6.99
C ILE A 109 1.66 13.30 -8.30
N SER A 110 2.31 12.13 -8.33
CA SER A 110 2.29 11.27 -9.51
C SER A 110 0.88 10.75 -9.79
N PHE A 111 0.15 10.39 -8.73
CA PHE A 111 -1.23 9.95 -8.85
C PHE A 111 -2.11 11.06 -9.41
N ALA A 112 -1.95 12.30 -8.92
CA ALA A 112 -2.68 13.45 -9.42
C ALA A 112 -2.43 13.71 -10.90
N ARG A 113 -1.19 13.52 -11.35
CA ARG A 113 -0.82 13.72 -12.75
C ARG A 113 -1.54 12.77 -13.70
N LEU A 114 -1.82 11.54 -13.24
CA LEU A 114 -2.53 10.56 -14.06
C LEU A 114 -3.92 11.05 -14.46
N PHE A 115 -4.57 11.81 -13.59
CA PHE A 115 -5.93 12.29 -13.82
C PHE A 115 -5.99 13.77 -14.16
N ASN A 116 -4.86 14.47 -14.09
CA ASN A 116 -4.83 15.92 -14.29
C ASN A 116 -5.87 16.62 -13.41
N SER A 117 -5.99 16.17 -12.16
CA SER A 117 -7.01 16.64 -11.22
C SER A 117 -6.39 17.39 -10.06
N LYS A 118 -6.94 18.56 -9.74
CA LYS A 118 -6.55 19.37 -8.58
C LYS A 118 -7.01 18.74 -7.27
N GLU A 119 -8.04 17.89 -7.31
CA GLU A 119 -8.57 17.25 -6.11
C GLU A 119 -7.59 16.29 -5.46
N MET A 120 -6.62 15.80 -6.21
CA MET A 120 -5.58 14.91 -5.70
C MET A 120 -4.35 15.64 -5.16
N MET A 121 -4.26 16.90 -5.40
CA MET A 121 -3.13 17.73 -4.96
C MET A 121 -3.47 18.48 -3.65
#